data_83ff838de08ce95b08d79bc94687c1be
#
_entry.id   83ff838de08ce95b08d79bc94687c1be
#
_cell.length_a   1.000
_cell.length_b   1.000
_cell.length_c   1.000
_cell.angle_alpha   90.00
_cell.angle_beta   90.00
_cell.angle_gamma   90.00
#
_symmetry.space_group_name_H-M   'P 1'
#
loop_
_entity.id
_entity.type
_entity.pdbx_description
1 polymer ?
#
loop_
_entity_poly.entity_id
_entity_poly.type
_entity_poly.pdbx_seq_one_letter_code
_entity_poly.pdbx_strand_id
1 'polypeptide(L)'
;MKALMFGWEFPPHILGGLGTASYGLTKGMAECGDIDITFVIPKPYGDEDKTFAHIIGAANTPVAWRDVSWDYVQQRYGYCMDPQEYFDLRSHIYADFNYLKTNDLGCIEFSGRYPDNLMEEINNYSIVAGVIARTVQFDVIHSHDWLTYPAGIHAKQVSGKPLVIHVHATDFDRSRGNVNPTVYNIERDGMLHADHIITVSNLTRQTVIEKYHIDPAKVTTVHNAVEPLSDEIKSIEVPHSPKEKVVTFLGRITMQKGPEYFVEAAARVLKKTNRVRFVMAGSGDMMDKMILLSAQRNISDRFHFTGFLRGKQVYEMLKASDVYVMPSVSEPFGISPLEAMQVGVPSIISKQSGCAEILTNVIKTDYWDIDAMADAIYSIITYSAIYKQLREEGEREVNEIKWKYAGQKVIDIYHKVMHNNN
;
A
#
# COMPACT_ATOMS: atom_id res chain seq x y z
N MET A 1 24.29 1.85 -8.92
CA MET A 1 23.55 2.87 -8.14
C MET A 1 23.08 2.24 -6.84
N LYS A 2 23.11 3.00 -5.72
CA LYS A 2 22.69 2.52 -4.40
C LYS A 2 21.47 3.31 -3.92
N ALA A 3 20.39 2.61 -3.56
CA ALA A 3 19.17 3.21 -3.03
C ALA A 3 18.99 2.89 -1.55
N LEU A 4 18.69 3.90 -0.73
CA LEU A 4 18.26 3.75 0.65
C LEU A 4 16.74 3.90 0.68
N MET A 5 16.03 2.80 0.94
CA MET A 5 14.57 2.77 0.97
C MET A 5 14.05 2.71 2.40
N PHE A 6 13.04 3.49 2.72
CA PHE A 6 12.31 3.45 3.97
C PHE A 6 10.92 2.88 3.75
N GLY A 7 10.60 1.77 4.40
CA GLY A 7 9.29 1.14 4.42
C GLY A 7 8.81 0.88 5.83
N TRP A 8 7.56 0.43 5.97
CA TRP A 8 6.97 0.09 7.26
C TRP A 8 6.85 -1.41 7.48
N GLU A 9 6.64 -2.14 6.41
CA GLU A 9 6.41 -3.58 6.38
C GLU A 9 7.30 -4.24 5.33
N PHE A 10 7.70 -5.49 5.58
CA PHE A 10 8.42 -6.32 4.60
C PHE A 10 8.06 -7.81 4.80
N PRO A 11 8.02 -8.63 3.70
CA PRO A 11 7.71 -10.05 3.81
C PRO A 11 8.65 -10.82 4.74
N PRO A 12 8.11 -11.82 5.51
CA PRO A 12 6.74 -12.35 5.47
C PRO A 12 5.73 -11.57 6.32
N HIS A 13 6.15 -10.51 7.03
CA HIS A 13 5.34 -9.75 7.97
C HIS A 13 4.65 -8.56 7.30
N ILE A 14 3.69 -8.86 6.41
CA ILE A 14 2.88 -7.88 5.69
C ILE A 14 1.46 -7.88 6.24
N LEU A 15 0.89 -6.70 6.48
CA LEU A 15 -0.48 -6.50 6.94
C LEU A 15 -1.42 -5.97 5.84
N GLY A 16 -0.86 -5.50 4.73
CA GLY A 16 -1.67 -4.91 3.67
C GLY A 16 -0.96 -4.70 2.33
N GLY A 17 -1.66 -4.00 1.43
CA GLY A 17 -1.17 -3.75 0.07
C GLY A 17 0.11 -2.91 -0.01
N LEU A 18 0.42 -2.11 1.03
CA LEU A 18 1.64 -1.31 1.07
C LEU A 18 2.89 -2.20 1.05
N GLY A 19 2.96 -3.18 1.96
CA GLY A 19 4.08 -4.10 2.05
C GLY A 19 4.21 -4.97 0.77
N THR A 20 3.08 -5.41 0.20
CA THR A 20 3.08 -6.14 -1.08
C THR A 20 3.62 -5.29 -2.22
N ALA A 21 3.20 -4.03 -2.32
CA ALA A 21 3.63 -3.15 -3.40
C ALA A 21 5.11 -2.74 -3.27
N SER A 22 5.56 -2.38 -2.06
CA SER A 22 6.96 -2.01 -1.83
C SER A 22 7.92 -3.18 -2.07
N TYR A 23 7.55 -4.40 -1.65
CA TYR A 23 8.32 -5.60 -1.93
C TYR A 23 8.37 -5.93 -3.42
N GLY A 24 7.21 -5.97 -4.09
CA GLY A 24 7.16 -6.26 -5.53
C GLY A 24 7.98 -5.25 -6.35
N LEU A 25 7.92 -3.97 -6.00
CA LEU A 25 8.74 -2.94 -6.62
C LEU A 25 10.24 -3.17 -6.37
N THR A 26 10.64 -3.45 -5.12
CA THR A 26 12.03 -3.74 -4.74
C THR A 26 12.59 -4.90 -5.55
N LYS A 27 11.82 -5.99 -5.66
CA LYS A 27 12.17 -7.14 -6.49
C LYS A 27 12.29 -6.76 -7.97
N GLY A 28 11.28 -6.06 -8.51
CA GLY A 28 11.29 -5.62 -9.90
C GLY A 28 12.47 -4.72 -10.25
N MET A 29 12.89 -3.86 -9.32
CA MET A 29 14.11 -3.05 -9.48
C MET A 29 15.38 -3.89 -9.44
N ALA A 30 15.49 -4.84 -8.52
CA ALA A 30 16.65 -5.75 -8.44
C ALA A 30 16.77 -6.62 -9.71
N GLU A 31 15.66 -7.04 -10.31
CA GLU A 31 15.64 -7.77 -11.59
C GLU A 31 16.13 -6.93 -12.79
N CYS A 32 16.19 -5.61 -12.68
CA CYS A 32 16.80 -4.75 -13.68
C CYS A 32 18.33 -4.76 -13.64
N GLY A 33 18.95 -5.16 -12.52
CA GLY A 33 20.36 -5.55 -12.41
C GLY A 33 21.34 -4.45 -11.97
N ASP A 34 21.04 -3.17 -12.15
CA ASP A 34 22.01 -2.08 -11.95
C ASP A 34 21.82 -1.31 -10.63
N ILE A 35 21.15 -1.91 -9.64
CA ILE A 35 20.81 -1.25 -8.38
C ILE A 35 21.09 -2.14 -7.16
N ASP A 36 21.72 -1.53 -6.16
CA ASP A 36 21.91 -2.11 -4.83
C ASP A 36 20.94 -1.43 -3.87
N ILE A 37 20.07 -2.22 -3.24
CA ILE A 37 18.97 -1.70 -2.42
C ILE A 37 19.22 -2.02 -0.95
N THR A 38 19.27 -0.98 -0.11
CA THR A 38 19.17 -1.10 1.34
C THR A 38 17.76 -0.70 1.75
N PHE A 39 16.99 -1.66 2.28
CA PHE A 39 15.61 -1.43 2.72
C PHE A 39 15.54 -1.38 4.24
N VAL A 40 15.06 -0.29 4.78
CA VAL A 40 14.93 -0.05 6.22
C VAL A 40 13.49 -0.28 6.66
N ILE A 41 13.31 -1.02 7.75
CA ILE A 41 12.02 -1.24 8.40
C ILE A 41 12.10 -0.92 9.89
N PRO A 42 11.00 -0.51 10.56
CA PRO A 42 11.04 -0.20 12.00
C PRO A 42 11.51 -1.39 12.82
N LYS A 43 10.89 -2.57 12.65
CA LYS A 43 11.20 -3.77 13.44
C LYS A 43 11.43 -4.98 12.53
N PRO A 44 12.65 -5.52 12.47
CA PRO A 44 12.91 -6.78 11.82
C PRO A 44 12.54 -7.95 12.76
N TYR A 45 12.09 -9.05 12.17
CA TYR A 45 11.77 -10.30 12.86
C TYR A 45 12.87 -11.36 12.67
N GLY A 46 13.77 -11.12 11.70
CA GLY A 46 14.93 -11.98 11.42
C GLY A 46 14.71 -13.00 10.29
N ASP A 47 13.48 -13.15 9.83
CA ASP A 47 13.05 -14.05 8.74
C ASP A 47 12.62 -13.32 7.46
N GLU A 48 12.95 -12.01 7.35
CA GLU A 48 12.67 -11.24 6.14
C GLU A 48 13.39 -11.80 4.92
N ASP A 49 12.74 -11.70 3.77
CA ASP A 49 13.34 -12.08 2.48
C ASP A 49 14.47 -11.10 2.11
N LYS A 50 15.71 -11.59 2.14
CA LYS A 50 16.92 -10.81 1.83
C LYS A 50 17.43 -11.04 0.40
N THR A 51 16.63 -11.67 -0.46
CA THR A 51 17.05 -12.05 -1.81
C THR A 51 17.30 -10.82 -2.69
N PHE A 52 16.51 -9.77 -2.52
CA PHE A 52 16.49 -8.62 -3.43
C PHE A 52 16.96 -7.31 -2.81
N ALA A 53 17.14 -7.27 -1.48
CA ALA A 53 17.59 -6.09 -0.76
C ALA A 53 18.37 -6.46 0.51
N HIS A 54 19.27 -5.57 0.92
CA HIS A 54 19.86 -5.62 2.25
C HIS A 54 18.87 -5.00 3.25
N ILE A 55 18.42 -5.77 4.25
CA ILE A 55 17.42 -5.31 5.23
C ILE A 55 18.10 -4.77 6.48
N ILE A 56 17.76 -3.54 6.87
CA ILE A 56 18.17 -2.91 8.13
C ILE A 56 16.93 -2.70 9.00
N GLY A 57 17.00 -3.14 10.25
CA GLY A 57 15.99 -2.83 11.27
C GLY A 57 16.34 -1.58 12.04
N ALA A 58 15.44 -0.61 12.11
CA ALA A 58 15.62 0.56 12.94
C ALA A 58 15.75 0.18 14.43
N ALA A 59 14.99 -0.82 14.90
CA ALA A 59 15.07 -1.37 16.24
C ALA A 59 16.45 -1.96 16.60
N ASN A 60 17.31 -2.22 15.60
CA ASN A 60 18.66 -2.77 15.80
C ASN A 60 19.77 -1.72 15.62
N THR A 61 19.39 -0.45 15.42
CA THR A 61 20.34 0.65 15.19
C THR A 61 20.49 1.46 16.47
N PRO A 62 21.68 1.46 17.11
CA PRO A 62 21.90 2.27 18.32
C PRO A 62 21.86 3.76 18.00
N VAL A 63 21.21 4.52 18.87
CA VAL A 63 21.10 5.98 18.80
C VAL A 63 21.87 6.58 19.97
N ALA A 64 22.86 7.42 19.67
CA ALA A 64 23.56 8.18 20.70
C ALA A 64 23.06 9.63 20.71
N TRP A 65 23.20 10.30 21.85
CA TRP A 65 22.84 11.72 22.00
C TRP A 65 23.35 12.61 20.86
N ARG A 66 24.61 12.44 20.45
CA ARG A 66 25.24 13.19 19.35
C ARG A 66 24.54 13.00 18.00
N ASP A 67 23.72 11.96 17.86
CA ASP A 67 23.02 11.61 16.62
C ASP A 67 21.66 12.29 16.53
N VAL A 68 21.16 12.81 17.65
CA VAL A 68 19.98 13.68 17.69
C VAL A 68 20.44 15.06 17.22
N SER A 69 20.40 15.29 15.89
CA SER A 69 20.95 16.49 15.29
C SER A 69 20.22 17.76 15.73
N TRP A 70 20.94 18.89 15.74
CA TRP A 70 20.39 20.22 15.95
C TRP A 70 19.21 20.53 15.02
N ASP A 71 19.26 20.03 13.78
CA ASP A 71 18.21 20.24 12.78
C ASP A 71 16.90 19.56 13.17
N TYR A 72 16.94 18.36 13.80
CA TYR A 72 15.77 17.70 14.34
C TYR A 72 15.15 18.51 15.48
N VAL A 73 15.99 19.11 16.31
CA VAL A 73 15.56 19.98 17.39
C VAL A 73 14.93 21.27 16.89
N GLN A 74 15.50 21.90 15.85
CA GLN A 74 14.92 23.07 15.20
C GLN A 74 13.56 22.77 14.56
N GLN A 75 13.38 21.61 13.92
CA GLN A 75 12.09 21.21 13.35
C GLN A 75 11.00 21.02 14.41
N ARG A 76 11.36 20.47 15.57
CA ARG A 76 10.40 20.18 16.63
C ARG A 76 10.04 21.41 17.48
N TYR A 77 10.98 22.33 17.70
CA TYR A 77 10.82 23.46 18.60
C TYR A 77 10.85 24.84 17.93
N GLY A 78 11.14 24.92 16.64
CA GLY A 78 11.02 26.09 15.77
C GLY A 78 11.79 27.34 16.19
N TYR A 79 12.93 27.64 15.54
CA TYR A 79 13.60 28.92 15.34
C TYR A 79 14.82 29.35 16.13
N CYS A 80 15.56 30.24 15.42
CA CYS A 80 16.64 31.11 15.87
C CYS A 80 16.44 31.57 17.31
N MET A 81 17.21 30.99 18.21
CA MET A 81 17.21 31.34 19.61
C MET A 81 18.43 32.21 19.90
N ASP A 82 18.26 33.08 20.85
CA ASP A 82 19.44 33.72 21.43
C ASP A 82 20.27 32.66 22.23
N PRO A 83 21.53 32.96 22.55
CA PRO A 83 22.39 32.01 23.26
C PRO A 83 21.85 31.52 24.62
N GLN A 84 20.98 32.30 25.28
CA GLN A 84 20.39 31.91 26.57
C GLN A 84 19.24 30.90 26.36
N GLU A 85 18.38 31.12 25.40
CA GLU A 85 17.34 30.17 25.00
C GLU A 85 17.94 28.85 24.50
N TYR A 86 19.13 28.92 23.85
CA TYR A 86 19.89 27.73 23.46
C TYR A 86 20.33 26.87 24.65
N PHE A 87 20.78 27.51 25.75
CA PHE A 87 21.17 26.80 26.94
C PHE A 87 20.00 26.14 27.65
N ASP A 88 18.86 26.81 27.71
CA ASP A 88 17.63 26.28 28.28
C ASP A 88 17.07 25.15 27.40
N LEU A 89 17.08 25.32 26.11
CA LEU A 89 16.71 24.27 25.15
C LEU A 89 17.61 23.06 25.24
N ARG A 90 18.93 23.22 25.40
CA ARG A 90 19.87 22.12 25.60
C ARG A 90 19.50 21.27 26.79
N SER A 91 19.01 21.88 27.87
CA SER A 91 18.51 21.18 29.05
C SER A 91 17.22 20.39 28.75
N HIS A 92 16.32 20.97 27.97
CA HIS A 92 15.09 20.30 27.50
C HIS A 92 15.39 19.18 26.51
N ILE A 93 16.36 19.37 25.60
CA ILE A 93 16.83 18.34 24.68
C ILE A 93 17.45 17.15 25.43
N TYR A 94 18.24 17.41 26.49
CA TYR A 94 18.73 16.33 27.33
C TYR A 94 17.60 15.62 28.08
N ALA A 95 16.57 16.34 28.50
CA ALA A 95 15.37 15.76 29.08
C ALA A 95 14.61 14.91 28.03
N ASP A 96 14.40 15.44 26.82
CA ASP A 96 13.72 14.74 25.74
C ASP A 96 14.49 13.48 25.26
N PHE A 97 15.82 13.54 25.22
CA PHE A 97 16.63 12.35 24.92
C PHE A 97 16.47 11.27 25.98
N ASN A 98 16.35 11.66 27.27
CA ASN A 98 16.04 10.72 28.36
C ASN A 98 14.60 10.18 28.26
N TYR A 99 13.70 10.80 27.48
CA TYR A 99 12.37 10.26 27.15
C TYR A 99 12.40 9.28 25.99
N LEU A 100 13.46 9.27 25.15
CA LEU A 100 13.66 8.20 24.18
C LEU A 100 13.90 6.89 24.94
N LYS A 101 12.88 6.05 24.98
CA LYS A 101 12.98 4.73 25.60
C LYS A 101 13.90 3.86 24.74
N THR A 102 15.16 3.77 25.15
CA THR A 102 16.13 2.88 24.56
C THR A 102 16.35 1.66 25.46
N ASN A 103 16.66 0.53 24.85
CA ASN A 103 17.12 -0.66 25.57
C ASN A 103 18.58 -0.50 26.00
N ASP A 104 19.13 -1.52 26.68
CA ASP A 104 20.52 -1.54 27.19
C ASP A 104 21.59 -1.36 26.08
N LEU A 105 21.23 -1.59 24.82
CA LEU A 105 22.11 -1.41 23.66
C LEU A 105 21.98 -0.01 23.04
N GLY A 106 21.17 0.87 23.61
CA GLY A 106 20.89 2.20 23.09
C GLY A 106 19.95 2.21 21.88
N CYS A 107 19.24 1.12 21.61
CA CYS A 107 18.30 1.03 20.50
C CYS A 107 16.88 1.38 20.92
N ILE A 108 16.15 2.07 20.04
CA ILE A 108 14.74 2.39 20.23
C ILE A 108 13.88 1.15 19.92
N GLU A 109 12.89 0.87 20.75
CA GLU A 109 11.95 -0.22 20.51
C GLU A 109 10.82 0.22 19.59
N PHE A 110 10.44 -0.67 18.66
CA PHE A 110 9.31 -0.50 17.73
C PHE A 110 8.35 -1.68 17.86
N SER A 111 7.06 -1.42 17.70
CA SER A 111 6.04 -2.47 17.72
C SER A 111 6.08 -3.37 16.48
N GLY A 112 6.49 -2.82 15.33
CA GLY A 112 6.41 -3.45 14.01
C GLY A 112 4.97 -3.61 13.51
N ARG A 113 4.03 -2.80 14.04
CA ARG A 113 2.60 -2.80 13.72
C ARG A 113 2.10 -1.35 13.60
N TYR A 114 0.78 -1.17 13.71
CA TYR A 114 0.12 0.15 13.75
C TYR A 114 -0.46 0.35 15.17
N PRO A 115 0.37 0.75 16.15
CA PRO A 115 -0.05 0.91 17.54
C PRO A 115 -0.79 2.24 17.76
N ASP A 116 -1.39 2.41 18.94
CA ASP A 116 -2.08 3.65 19.32
C ASP A 116 -1.12 4.86 19.39
N ASN A 117 0.16 4.64 19.72
CA ASN A 117 1.22 5.64 19.73
C ASN A 117 1.98 5.76 18.40
N LEU A 118 1.33 5.50 17.26
CA LEU A 118 1.93 5.47 15.93
C LEU A 118 2.75 6.74 15.59
N MET A 119 2.29 7.92 16.03
CA MET A 119 3.01 9.18 15.78
C MET A 119 4.36 9.23 16.49
N GLU A 120 4.45 8.66 17.69
CA GLU A 120 5.71 8.51 18.41
C GLU A 120 6.67 7.56 17.66
N GLU A 121 6.17 6.42 17.18
CA GLU A 121 6.99 5.50 16.37
C GLU A 121 7.49 6.13 15.06
N ILE A 122 6.67 6.93 14.38
CA ILE A 122 7.08 7.67 13.18
C ILE A 122 8.22 8.66 13.49
N ASN A 123 8.11 9.41 14.60
CA ASN A 123 9.16 10.32 15.04
C ASN A 123 10.44 9.58 15.40
N ASN A 124 10.34 8.49 16.16
CA ASN A 124 11.46 7.64 16.52
C ASN A 124 12.14 7.03 15.29
N TYR A 125 11.35 6.61 14.32
CA TYR A 125 11.86 6.09 13.03
C TYR A 125 12.63 7.16 12.26
N SER A 126 12.15 8.40 12.27
CA SER A 126 12.86 9.53 11.66
C SER A 126 14.24 9.77 12.31
N ILE A 127 14.35 9.67 13.66
CA ILE A 127 15.63 9.82 14.36
C ILE A 127 16.61 8.75 13.92
N VAL A 128 16.17 7.48 13.93
CA VAL A 128 17.02 6.35 13.51
C VAL A 128 17.42 6.45 12.04
N ALA A 129 16.54 6.94 11.18
CA ALA A 129 16.84 7.15 9.76
C ALA A 129 18.00 8.12 9.55
N GLY A 130 18.10 9.18 10.36
CA GLY A 130 19.25 10.09 10.35
C GLY A 130 20.57 9.40 10.73
N VAL A 131 20.55 8.49 11.70
CA VAL A 131 21.73 7.68 12.08
C VAL A 131 22.15 6.76 10.94
N ILE A 132 21.20 6.04 10.35
CA ILE A 132 21.45 5.13 9.22
C ILE A 132 22.01 5.91 8.03
N ALA A 133 21.46 7.08 7.71
CA ALA A 133 21.89 7.90 6.60
C ALA A 133 23.35 8.43 6.74
N ARG A 134 23.90 8.49 7.98
CA ARG A 134 25.32 8.81 8.20
C ARG A 134 26.25 7.62 8.08
N THR A 135 25.75 6.40 8.24
CA THR A 135 26.55 5.18 8.32
C THR A 135 26.53 4.34 7.05
N VAL A 136 25.45 4.45 6.26
CA VAL A 136 25.26 3.69 5.01
C VAL A 136 25.61 4.55 3.81
N GLN A 137 26.27 3.97 2.80
CA GLN A 137 26.54 4.66 1.54
C GLN A 137 25.39 4.45 0.55
N PHE A 138 24.82 5.54 0.05
CA PHE A 138 23.75 5.52 -0.95
C PHE A 138 23.80 6.77 -1.84
N ASP A 139 23.09 6.70 -2.97
CA ASP A 139 23.02 7.76 -3.98
C ASP A 139 21.65 8.47 -3.96
N VAL A 140 20.59 7.78 -3.59
CA VAL A 140 19.20 8.24 -3.58
C VAL A 140 18.42 7.67 -2.39
N ILE A 141 17.48 8.46 -1.87
CA ILE A 141 16.56 8.07 -0.80
C ILE A 141 15.18 7.83 -1.42
N HIS A 142 14.50 6.75 -0.98
CA HIS A 142 13.15 6.45 -1.40
C HIS A 142 12.27 6.10 -0.19
N SER A 143 11.20 6.86 0.04
CA SER A 143 10.28 6.67 1.15
C SER A 143 8.91 6.22 0.69
N HIS A 144 8.39 5.13 1.28
CA HIS A 144 7.12 4.52 0.94
C HIS A 144 6.01 4.92 1.90
N ASP A 145 5.10 5.74 1.44
CA ASP A 145 3.93 6.25 2.14
C ASP A 145 4.25 7.17 3.33
N TRP A 146 3.26 7.86 3.84
CA TRP A 146 3.35 8.94 4.84
C TRP A 146 4.07 8.57 6.14
N LEU A 147 4.00 7.30 6.55
CA LEU A 147 4.68 6.76 7.73
C LEU A 147 6.20 6.93 7.67
N THR A 148 6.75 6.98 6.47
CA THR A 148 8.20 7.00 6.23
C THR A 148 8.71 8.34 5.71
N TYR A 149 7.82 9.29 5.40
CA TYR A 149 8.26 10.59 4.88
C TYR A 149 9.13 11.37 5.85
N PRO A 150 8.84 11.44 7.17
CA PRO A 150 9.74 12.08 8.13
C PRO A 150 11.13 11.44 8.16
N ALA A 151 11.22 10.10 8.03
CA ALA A 151 12.49 9.39 7.94
C ALA A 151 13.28 9.79 6.68
N GLY A 152 12.61 9.86 5.52
CA GLY A 152 13.21 10.29 4.27
C GLY A 152 13.69 11.74 4.29
N ILE A 153 12.90 12.65 4.84
CA ILE A 153 13.25 14.06 5.00
C ILE A 153 14.52 14.20 5.87
N HIS A 154 14.55 13.53 7.02
CA HIS A 154 15.71 13.58 7.90
C HIS A 154 16.96 12.96 7.25
N ALA A 155 16.80 11.82 6.56
CA ALA A 155 17.91 11.22 5.80
C ALA A 155 18.46 12.18 4.73
N LYS A 156 17.58 12.90 4.01
CA LYS A 156 17.96 13.94 3.03
C LYS A 156 18.73 15.10 3.68
N GLN A 157 18.23 15.62 4.80
CA GLN A 157 18.89 16.72 5.53
C GLN A 157 20.31 16.35 5.96
N VAL A 158 20.50 15.12 6.45
CA VAL A 158 21.77 14.63 6.97
C VAL A 158 22.77 14.32 5.86
N SER A 159 22.32 13.79 4.73
CA SER A 159 23.19 13.26 3.67
C SER A 159 23.35 14.20 2.48
N GLY A 160 22.41 15.15 2.29
CA GLY A 160 22.32 15.98 1.07
C GLY A 160 21.90 15.21 -0.18
N LYS A 161 21.51 13.92 -0.07
CA LYS A 161 21.11 13.09 -1.20
C LYS A 161 19.65 13.34 -1.60
N PRO A 162 19.29 13.18 -2.90
CA PRO A 162 17.92 13.40 -3.35
C PRO A 162 16.93 12.43 -2.73
N LEU A 163 15.73 12.94 -2.42
CA LEU A 163 14.61 12.20 -1.87
C LEU A 163 13.52 12.01 -2.92
N VAL A 164 13.17 10.75 -3.17
CA VAL A 164 11.98 10.34 -3.91
C VAL A 164 10.98 9.79 -2.91
N ILE A 165 9.72 10.22 -2.98
CA ILE A 165 8.64 9.62 -2.20
C ILE A 165 7.68 8.87 -3.10
N HIS A 166 7.11 7.77 -2.57
CA HIS A 166 6.14 6.94 -3.24
C HIS A 166 4.80 7.00 -2.51
N VAL A 167 3.79 7.52 -3.18
CA VAL A 167 2.44 7.68 -2.64
C VAL A 167 1.63 6.45 -3.02
N HIS A 168 1.45 5.53 -2.07
CA HIS A 168 0.62 4.33 -2.25
C HIS A 168 -0.86 4.60 -1.98
N ALA A 169 -1.15 5.53 -1.08
CA ALA A 169 -2.49 6.04 -0.80
C ALA A 169 -2.37 7.38 -0.07
N THR A 170 -3.41 8.21 -0.17
CA THR A 170 -3.52 9.44 0.60
C THR A 170 -4.57 9.31 1.70
N ASP A 171 -4.57 10.25 2.66
CA ASP A 171 -5.62 10.27 3.67
C ASP A 171 -7.00 10.58 3.07
N PHE A 172 -7.07 11.25 1.92
CA PHE A 172 -8.32 11.41 1.16
C PHE A 172 -8.95 10.07 0.76
N ASP A 173 -8.13 9.09 0.37
CA ASP A 173 -8.59 7.74 0.01
C ASP A 173 -9.13 7.01 1.24
N ARG A 174 -8.44 7.11 2.38
CA ARG A 174 -8.76 6.39 3.62
C ARG A 174 -9.99 6.96 4.31
N SER A 175 -10.21 8.28 4.23
CA SER A 175 -11.22 9.03 4.98
C SER A 175 -12.44 9.46 4.17
N ARG A 176 -12.53 9.10 2.88
CA ARG A 176 -13.53 9.66 1.93
C ARG A 176 -13.54 11.19 1.90
N GLY A 177 -12.36 11.79 2.03
CA GLY A 177 -12.20 13.25 1.98
C GLY A 177 -12.33 13.97 3.34
N ASN A 178 -12.66 13.28 4.42
CA ASN A 178 -12.61 13.82 5.78
C ASN A 178 -11.23 13.60 6.41
N VAL A 179 -10.23 14.29 5.87
CA VAL A 179 -8.83 14.04 6.20
C VAL A 179 -8.46 14.37 7.64
N ASN A 180 -7.60 13.56 8.24
CA ASN A 180 -6.95 13.87 9.50
C ASN A 180 -5.90 14.97 9.28
N PRO A 181 -6.01 16.14 9.94
CA PRO A 181 -5.08 17.25 9.70
C PRO A 181 -3.61 16.90 9.96
N THR A 182 -3.32 16.06 10.94
CA THR A 182 -1.95 15.63 11.26
C THR A 182 -1.37 14.79 10.13
N VAL A 183 -2.13 13.79 9.64
CA VAL A 183 -1.70 12.93 8.53
C VAL A 183 -1.54 13.76 7.26
N TYR A 184 -2.51 14.62 6.94
CA TYR A 184 -2.44 15.54 5.79
C TYR A 184 -1.17 16.41 5.82
N ASN A 185 -0.83 16.96 6.98
CA ASN A 185 0.37 17.79 7.11
C ASN A 185 1.66 16.97 6.88
N ILE A 186 1.75 15.75 7.42
CA ILE A 186 2.91 14.86 7.17
C ILE A 186 3.00 14.49 5.70
N GLU A 187 1.88 14.13 5.06
CA GLU A 187 1.84 13.82 3.63
C GLU A 187 2.30 15.03 2.79
N ARG A 188 1.73 16.20 3.07
CA ARG A 188 2.08 17.43 2.35
C ARG A 188 3.53 17.84 2.57
N ASP A 189 4.03 17.76 3.79
CA ASP A 189 5.42 18.09 4.12
C ASP A 189 6.39 17.16 3.37
N GLY A 190 6.12 15.84 3.38
CA GLY A 190 6.87 14.87 2.59
C GLY A 190 6.90 15.22 1.09
N MET A 191 5.73 15.55 0.53
CA MET A 191 5.61 15.92 -0.89
C MET A 191 6.38 17.20 -1.24
N LEU A 192 6.38 18.19 -0.35
CA LEU A 192 7.11 19.46 -0.57
C LEU A 192 8.63 19.26 -0.53
N HIS A 193 9.14 18.47 0.41
CA HIS A 193 10.58 18.22 0.59
C HIS A 193 11.18 17.22 -0.40
N ALA A 194 10.36 16.36 -1.02
CA ALA A 194 10.84 15.40 -2.01
C ALA A 194 11.36 16.13 -3.28
N ASP A 195 12.39 15.60 -3.92
CA ASP A 195 12.88 16.05 -5.22
C ASP A 195 11.99 15.51 -6.35
N HIS A 196 11.39 14.34 -6.14
CA HIS A 196 10.39 13.77 -7.04
C HIS A 196 9.36 12.92 -6.28
N ILE A 197 8.17 12.83 -6.86
CA ILE A 197 7.04 12.10 -6.28
C ILE A 197 6.59 11.04 -7.28
N ILE A 198 6.46 9.82 -6.81
CA ILE A 198 5.90 8.71 -7.55
C ILE A 198 4.49 8.44 -7.00
N THR A 199 3.52 8.25 -7.88
CA THR A 199 2.16 7.85 -7.51
C THR A 199 1.80 6.54 -8.20
N VAL A 200 1.02 5.71 -7.53
CA VAL A 200 0.65 4.37 -8.05
C VAL A 200 -0.39 4.39 -9.16
N SER A 201 -1.01 5.55 -9.42
CA SER A 201 -2.00 5.75 -10.50
C SER A 201 -2.12 7.22 -10.86
N ASN A 202 -2.75 7.52 -12.02
CA ASN A 202 -3.11 8.88 -12.39
C ASN A 202 -4.21 9.44 -11.48
N LEU A 203 -5.08 8.59 -10.95
CA LEU A 203 -6.06 8.96 -9.92
C LEU A 203 -5.36 9.54 -8.68
N THR A 204 -4.36 8.84 -8.16
CA THR A 204 -3.56 9.31 -7.02
C THR A 204 -2.74 10.56 -7.41
N ARG A 205 -2.18 10.59 -8.64
CA ARG A 205 -1.45 11.76 -9.16
C ARG A 205 -2.33 13.00 -9.14
N GLN A 206 -3.57 12.89 -9.59
CA GLN A 206 -4.51 14.00 -9.59
C GLN A 206 -4.82 14.49 -8.18
N THR A 207 -5.03 13.57 -7.23
CA THR A 207 -5.21 13.90 -5.81
C THR A 207 -4.01 14.66 -5.24
N VAL A 208 -2.78 14.22 -5.53
CA VAL A 208 -1.54 14.88 -5.10
C VAL A 208 -1.45 16.31 -5.66
N ILE A 209 -1.74 16.50 -6.93
CA ILE A 209 -1.69 17.82 -7.57
C ILE A 209 -2.78 18.74 -7.03
N GLU A 210 -4.02 18.29 -6.99
CA GLU A 210 -5.18 19.13 -6.67
C GLU A 210 -5.35 19.39 -5.17
N LYS A 211 -5.14 18.35 -4.33
CA LYS A 211 -5.45 18.42 -2.90
C LYS A 211 -4.25 18.86 -2.06
N TYR A 212 -3.03 18.54 -2.49
CA TYR A 212 -1.80 18.94 -1.80
C TYR A 212 -1.12 20.12 -2.48
N HIS A 213 -1.62 20.57 -3.64
CA HIS A 213 -1.09 21.69 -4.43
C HIS A 213 0.37 21.51 -4.84
N ILE A 214 0.70 20.31 -5.31
CA ILE A 214 2.05 19.95 -5.77
C ILE A 214 2.20 20.25 -7.26
N ASP A 215 3.37 20.73 -7.66
CA ASP A 215 3.70 20.97 -9.06
C ASP A 215 3.60 19.66 -9.88
N PRO A 216 2.77 19.62 -10.93
CA PRO A 216 2.63 18.46 -11.81
C PRO A 216 3.95 17.94 -12.41
N ALA A 217 4.95 18.80 -12.62
CA ALA A 217 6.26 18.44 -13.17
C ALA A 217 7.08 17.56 -12.20
N LYS A 218 6.76 17.64 -10.90
CA LYS A 218 7.41 16.89 -9.82
C LYS A 218 6.79 15.49 -9.63
N VAL A 219 5.66 15.17 -10.27
CA VAL A 219 4.87 13.96 -10.01
C VAL A 219 4.83 13.06 -11.24
N THR A 220 5.26 11.81 -11.08
CA THR A 220 5.20 10.78 -12.14
C THR A 220 4.39 9.57 -11.66
N THR A 221 3.53 9.06 -12.53
CA THR A 221 2.77 7.83 -12.27
C THR A 221 3.60 6.59 -12.64
N VAL A 222 3.74 5.68 -11.69
CA VAL A 222 4.28 4.33 -11.88
C VAL A 222 3.25 3.34 -11.34
N HIS A 223 2.51 2.70 -12.23
CA HIS A 223 1.50 1.73 -11.83
C HIS A 223 2.13 0.51 -11.15
N ASN A 224 1.46 0.01 -10.12
CA ASN A 224 1.82 -1.26 -9.51
C ASN A 224 1.64 -2.42 -10.50
N ALA A 225 2.21 -3.55 -10.14
CA ALA A 225 2.10 -4.79 -10.88
C ALA A 225 1.65 -5.93 -9.96
N VAL A 226 1.77 -7.15 -10.44
CA VAL A 226 1.49 -8.34 -9.65
C VAL A 226 2.66 -9.32 -9.75
N GLU A 227 2.90 -10.08 -8.68
CA GLU A 227 3.92 -11.13 -8.67
C GLU A 227 3.47 -12.32 -9.53
N PRO A 228 4.39 -12.94 -10.30
CA PRO A 228 4.08 -14.19 -10.98
C PRO A 228 3.66 -15.27 -9.98
N LEU A 229 2.65 -16.07 -10.34
CA LEU A 229 2.20 -17.17 -9.49
C LEU A 229 3.31 -18.19 -9.25
N SER A 230 3.56 -18.55 -7.99
CA SER A 230 4.44 -19.66 -7.63
C SER A 230 3.86 -21.00 -8.09
N ASP A 231 4.72 -22.02 -8.24
CA ASP A 231 4.27 -23.35 -8.64
C ASP A 231 3.34 -23.99 -7.57
N GLU A 232 3.55 -23.63 -6.31
CA GLU A 232 2.62 -24.00 -5.23
C GLU A 232 1.21 -23.44 -5.48
N ILE A 233 1.10 -22.15 -5.81
CA ILE A 233 -0.21 -21.52 -6.11
C ILE A 233 -0.83 -22.10 -7.39
N LYS A 234 -0.03 -22.34 -8.42
CA LYS A 234 -0.52 -22.96 -9.67
C LYS A 234 -1.11 -24.35 -9.42
N SER A 235 -0.50 -25.15 -8.55
CA SER A 235 -0.93 -26.52 -8.22
C SER A 235 -2.18 -26.59 -7.32
N ILE A 236 -2.68 -25.49 -6.80
CA ILE A 236 -3.91 -25.50 -5.99
C ILE A 236 -5.08 -25.91 -6.86
N GLU A 237 -5.71 -27.03 -6.51
CA GLU A 237 -6.97 -27.46 -7.08
C GLU A 237 -8.10 -27.21 -6.08
N VAL A 238 -9.15 -26.53 -6.53
CA VAL A 238 -10.34 -26.24 -5.72
C VAL A 238 -11.56 -26.81 -6.42
N PRO A 239 -12.39 -27.58 -5.73
CA PRO A 239 -13.61 -28.14 -6.33
C PRO A 239 -14.62 -27.02 -6.60
N HIS A 240 -15.08 -26.91 -7.85
CA HIS A 240 -16.18 -26.04 -8.23
C HIS A 240 -17.51 -26.77 -8.19
N SER A 241 -18.51 -26.12 -7.61
CA SER A 241 -19.87 -26.65 -7.68
C SER A 241 -20.46 -26.44 -9.07
N PRO A 242 -20.94 -27.48 -9.76
CA PRO A 242 -21.62 -27.30 -11.04
C PRO A 242 -23.00 -26.64 -10.88
N LYS A 243 -23.52 -26.53 -9.67
CA LYS A 243 -24.88 -26.09 -9.37
C LYS A 243 -24.97 -24.64 -8.89
N GLU A 244 -23.94 -24.16 -8.24
CA GLU A 244 -23.91 -22.80 -7.62
C GLU A 244 -22.65 -22.08 -8.05
N LYS A 245 -22.79 -20.79 -8.39
CA LYS A 245 -21.70 -19.86 -8.70
C LYS A 245 -21.23 -19.15 -7.44
N VAL A 246 -19.97 -18.79 -7.38
CA VAL A 246 -19.36 -18.05 -6.25
C VAL A 246 -18.91 -16.68 -6.71
N VAL A 247 -19.41 -15.64 -6.06
CA VAL A 247 -19.05 -14.24 -6.30
C VAL A 247 -18.35 -13.71 -5.06
N THR A 248 -17.12 -13.23 -5.21
CA THR A 248 -16.25 -12.90 -4.09
C THR A 248 -15.85 -11.42 -4.06
N PHE A 249 -15.99 -10.82 -2.89
CA PHE A 249 -15.31 -9.61 -2.45
C PHE A 249 -14.10 -10.01 -1.60
N LEU A 250 -12.93 -9.45 -1.88
CA LEU A 250 -11.70 -9.68 -1.10
C LEU A 250 -11.03 -8.35 -0.76
N GLY A 251 -10.81 -8.10 0.52
CA GLY A 251 -10.13 -6.91 1.00
C GLY A 251 -10.50 -6.51 2.42
N ARG A 252 -9.97 -5.39 2.89
CA ARG A 252 -10.39 -4.81 4.18
C ARG A 252 -11.88 -4.44 4.12
N ILE A 253 -12.63 -4.82 5.12
CA ILE A 253 -14.06 -4.49 5.19
C ILE A 253 -14.22 -3.12 5.84
N THR A 254 -13.89 -2.10 5.07
CA THR A 254 -13.88 -0.69 5.48
C THR A 254 -14.68 0.15 4.48
N MET A 255 -15.01 1.36 4.88
CA MET A 255 -15.76 2.32 4.06
C MET A 255 -15.10 2.61 2.70
N GLN A 256 -13.75 2.62 2.65
CA GLN A 256 -12.98 2.83 1.42
C GLN A 256 -13.24 1.74 0.37
N LYS A 257 -13.39 0.49 0.81
CA LYS A 257 -13.58 -0.67 -0.08
C LYS A 257 -15.03 -0.90 -0.51
N GLY A 258 -15.99 -0.16 0.04
CA GLY A 258 -17.39 -0.15 -0.38
C GLY A 258 -18.12 -1.48 -0.22
N PRO A 259 -17.95 -2.23 0.90
CA PRO A 259 -18.58 -3.56 1.05
C PRO A 259 -20.11 -3.50 1.05
N GLU A 260 -20.70 -2.35 1.43
CA GLU A 260 -22.17 -2.13 1.37
C GLU A 260 -22.71 -2.22 -0.06
N TYR A 261 -21.98 -1.72 -1.06
CA TYR A 261 -22.39 -1.81 -2.47
C TYR A 261 -22.38 -3.23 -2.98
N PHE A 262 -21.43 -4.05 -2.50
CA PHE A 262 -21.39 -5.48 -2.82
C PHE A 262 -22.62 -6.23 -2.26
N VAL A 263 -23.01 -5.97 -1.01
CA VAL A 263 -24.20 -6.58 -0.39
C VAL A 263 -25.48 -6.14 -1.11
N GLU A 264 -25.60 -4.86 -1.48
CA GLU A 264 -26.74 -4.37 -2.23
C GLU A 264 -26.84 -4.95 -3.65
N ALA A 265 -25.72 -5.08 -4.35
CA ALA A 265 -25.67 -5.76 -5.65
C ALA A 265 -26.05 -7.23 -5.54
N ALA A 266 -25.57 -7.94 -4.51
CA ALA A 266 -25.92 -9.31 -4.23
C ALA A 266 -27.44 -9.47 -4.03
N ALA A 267 -28.09 -8.57 -3.28
CA ALA A 267 -29.53 -8.60 -3.08
C ALA A 267 -30.30 -8.45 -4.41
N ARG A 268 -29.76 -7.67 -5.38
CA ARG A 268 -30.36 -7.54 -6.71
C ARG A 268 -30.16 -8.77 -7.57
N VAL A 269 -28.98 -9.37 -7.54
CA VAL A 269 -28.70 -10.63 -8.27
C VAL A 269 -29.59 -11.77 -7.76
N LEU A 270 -29.77 -11.87 -6.45
CA LEU A 270 -30.58 -12.93 -5.83
C LEU A 270 -32.09 -12.83 -6.14
N LYS A 271 -32.56 -11.67 -6.59
CA LYS A 271 -33.93 -11.54 -7.16
C LYS A 271 -34.07 -12.20 -8.53
N LYS A 272 -32.93 -12.39 -9.27
CA LYS A 272 -32.91 -12.97 -10.62
C LYS A 272 -32.55 -14.46 -10.61
N THR A 273 -31.71 -14.92 -9.66
CA THR A 273 -31.26 -16.31 -9.55
C THR A 273 -30.90 -16.68 -8.12
N ASN A 274 -31.21 -17.90 -7.73
CA ASN A 274 -30.82 -18.49 -6.43
C ASN A 274 -29.60 -19.42 -6.54
N ARG A 275 -28.98 -19.55 -7.73
CA ARG A 275 -27.83 -20.44 -7.99
C ARG A 275 -26.49 -19.70 -7.80
N VAL A 276 -26.41 -18.84 -6.80
CA VAL A 276 -25.22 -18.06 -6.52
C VAL A 276 -25.03 -17.90 -5.01
N ARG A 277 -23.77 -17.95 -4.58
CA ARG A 277 -23.32 -17.61 -3.23
C ARG A 277 -22.38 -16.40 -3.31
N PHE A 278 -22.43 -15.60 -2.28
CA PHE A 278 -21.56 -14.45 -2.12
C PHE A 278 -20.59 -14.67 -0.99
N VAL A 279 -19.33 -14.36 -1.21
CA VAL A 279 -18.28 -14.47 -0.21
C VAL A 279 -17.70 -13.09 0.07
N MET A 280 -17.63 -12.72 1.33
CA MET A 280 -16.94 -11.53 1.78
C MET A 280 -15.72 -11.95 2.58
N ALA A 281 -14.55 -11.88 1.93
CA ALA A 281 -13.27 -12.28 2.49
C ALA A 281 -12.48 -11.08 2.97
N GLY A 282 -12.14 -11.07 4.26
CA GLY A 282 -11.40 -10.01 4.91
C GLY A 282 -11.89 -9.70 6.32
N SER A 283 -11.35 -8.64 6.90
CA SER A 283 -11.76 -8.09 8.19
C SER A 283 -11.75 -6.56 8.15
N GLY A 284 -12.44 -5.93 9.08
CA GLY A 284 -12.51 -4.47 9.17
C GLY A 284 -13.67 -4.00 10.04
N ASP A 285 -13.72 -2.71 10.28
CA ASP A 285 -14.67 -2.01 11.15
C ASP A 285 -16.14 -2.09 10.68
N MET A 286 -16.35 -2.44 9.40
CA MET A 286 -17.71 -2.59 8.85
C MET A 286 -18.21 -4.04 8.81
N MET A 287 -17.46 -5.04 9.34
CA MET A 287 -17.86 -6.44 9.28
C MET A 287 -19.27 -6.69 9.87
N ASP A 288 -19.49 -6.27 11.12
CA ASP A 288 -20.78 -6.48 11.80
C ASP A 288 -21.92 -5.76 11.06
N LYS A 289 -21.65 -4.59 10.51
CA LYS A 289 -22.62 -3.84 9.70
C LYS A 289 -22.99 -4.63 8.42
N MET A 290 -22.04 -5.30 7.78
CA MET A 290 -22.31 -6.08 6.57
C MET A 290 -23.10 -7.37 6.87
N ILE A 291 -22.81 -8.02 8.00
CA ILE A 291 -23.60 -9.16 8.49
C ILE A 291 -25.04 -8.71 8.73
N LEU A 292 -25.25 -7.60 9.45
CA LEU A 292 -26.57 -7.05 9.71
C LEU A 292 -27.29 -6.62 8.42
N LEU A 293 -26.59 -5.98 7.48
CA LEU A 293 -27.17 -5.56 6.20
C LEU A 293 -27.63 -6.77 5.39
N SER A 294 -26.85 -7.87 5.34
CA SER A 294 -27.25 -9.10 4.66
C SER A 294 -28.54 -9.70 5.27
N ALA A 295 -28.69 -9.64 6.60
CA ALA A 295 -29.89 -10.08 7.30
C ALA A 295 -31.09 -9.18 6.97
N GLN A 296 -30.91 -7.87 6.97
CA GLN A 296 -31.97 -6.90 6.60
C GLN A 296 -32.46 -7.07 5.16
N ARG A 297 -31.56 -7.53 4.25
CA ARG A 297 -31.92 -7.86 2.87
C ARG A 297 -32.49 -9.27 2.69
N ASN A 298 -32.56 -10.08 3.75
CA ASN A 298 -32.99 -11.49 3.75
C ASN A 298 -32.17 -12.37 2.82
N ILE A 299 -30.81 -12.20 2.82
CA ILE A 299 -29.86 -12.92 1.97
C ILE A 299 -28.71 -13.55 2.75
N SER A 300 -28.76 -13.58 4.09
CA SER A 300 -27.67 -14.12 4.92
C SER A 300 -27.37 -15.58 4.66
N ASP A 301 -28.35 -16.40 4.27
CA ASP A 301 -28.19 -17.79 3.88
C ASP A 301 -27.37 -17.99 2.60
N ARG A 302 -27.18 -16.92 1.84
CA ARG A 302 -26.40 -16.87 0.60
C ARG A 302 -25.04 -16.18 0.76
N PHE A 303 -24.75 -15.65 1.95
CA PHE A 303 -23.47 -15.01 2.26
C PHE A 303 -22.58 -15.92 3.11
N HIS A 304 -21.28 -15.86 2.81
CA HIS A 304 -20.22 -16.45 3.63
C HIS A 304 -19.19 -15.38 3.97
N PHE A 305 -18.92 -15.18 5.26
CA PHE A 305 -17.92 -14.26 5.79
C PHE A 305 -16.72 -15.07 6.27
N THR A 306 -15.57 -14.97 5.59
CA THR A 306 -14.42 -15.85 5.89
C THR A 306 -13.56 -15.32 7.03
N GLY A 307 -13.63 -14.04 7.36
CA GLY A 307 -12.59 -13.37 8.13
C GLY A 307 -11.34 -13.10 7.28
N PHE A 308 -10.25 -12.75 7.94
CA PHE A 308 -8.99 -12.39 7.28
C PHE A 308 -8.27 -13.62 6.72
N LEU A 309 -7.92 -13.57 5.43
CA LEU A 309 -7.18 -14.62 4.73
C LEU A 309 -5.73 -14.20 4.49
N ARG A 310 -4.79 -15.17 4.47
CA ARG A 310 -3.35 -14.92 4.26
C ARG A 310 -2.74 -15.88 3.25
N GLY A 311 -1.80 -15.36 2.48
CA GLY A 311 -0.95 -16.15 1.59
C GLY A 311 -1.77 -17.09 0.69
N LYS A 312 -1.53 -18.39 0.81
CA LYS A 312 -2.21 -19.44 0.02
C LYS A 312 -3.73 -19.40 0.12
N GLN A 313 -4.29 -19.07 1.28
CA GLN A 313 -5.74 -19.01 1.49
C GLN A 313 -6.45 -18.00 0.58
N VAL A 314 -5.76 -16.88 0.26
CA VAL A 314 -6.28 -15.88 -0.69
C VAL A 314 -6.48 -16.51 -2.07
N TYR A 315 -5.49 -17.24 -2.55
CA TYR A 315 -5.56 -17.88 -3.87
C TYR A 315 -6.51 -19.08 -3.89
N GLU A 316 -6.64 -19.83 -2.80
CA GLU A 316 -7.66 -20.88 -2.65
C GLU A 316 -9.07 -20.28 -2.77
N MET A 317 -9.30 -19.13 -2.11
CA MET A 317 -10.58 -18.44 -2.20
C MET A 317 -10.84 -17.86 -3.59
N LEU A 318 -9.83 -17.22 -4.20
CA LEU A 318 -9.96 -16.71 -5.57
C LEU A 318 -10.22 -17.85 -6.56
N LYS A 319 -9.44 -18.93 -6.51
CA LYS A 319 -9.67 -20.11 -7.38
C LYS A 319 -11.03 -20.78 -7.17
N ALA A 320 -11.64 -20.67 -5.98
CA ALA A 320 -13.01 -21.14 -5.74
C ALA A 320 -14.08 -20.20 -6.28
N SER A 321 -13.71 -19.01 -6.77
CA SER A 321 -14.62 -17.97 -7.21
C SER A 321 -14.87 -18.04 -8.71
N ASP A 322 -16.11 -17.73 -9.12
CA ASP A 322 -16.46 -17.53 -10.54
C ASP A 322 -16.38 -16.06 -10.96
N VAL A 323 -16.54 -15.13 -10.02
CA VAL A 323 -16.46 -13.68 -10.25
C VAL A 323 -15.83 -13.01 -9.05
N TYR A 324 -14.90 -12.12 -9.28
CA TYR A 324 -14.34 -11.20 -8.30
C TYR A 324 -14.96 -9.80 -8.44
N VAL A 325 -15.31 -9.14 -7.33
CA VAL A 325 -15.90 -7.80 -7.34
C VAL A 325 -15.15 -6.88 -6.39
N MET A 326 -14.68 -5.74 -6.90
CA MET A 326 -14.04 -4.66 -6.15
C MET A 326 -14.84 -3.36 -6.29
N PRO A 327 -15.82 -3.10 -5.42
CA PRO A 327 -16.68 -1.92 -5.49
C PRO A 327 -16.11 -0.74 -4.69
N SER A 328 -14.79 -0.56 -4.72
CA SER A 328 -14.10 0.45 -3.91
C SER A 328 -14.55 1.86 -4.26
N VAL A 329 -14.79 2.66 -3.22
CA VAL A 329 -15.15 4.09 -3.33
C VAL A 329 -13.96 4.92 -3.78
N SER A 330 -12.78 4.59 -3.28
CA SER A 330 -11.49 5.14 -3.70
C SER A 330 -10.43 4.06 -3.55
N GLU A 331 -9.84 3.66 -4.66
CA GLU A 331 -8.79 2.65 -4.69
C GLU A 331 -7.57 3.23 -5.39
N PRO A 332 -6.51 3.57 -4.67
CA PRO A 332 -5.31 4.16 -5.28
C PRO A 332 -4.74 3.34 -6.43
N PHE A 333 -4.71 2.02 -6.28
CA PHE A 333 -4.40 1.11 -7.39
C PHE A 333 -5.32 -0.11 -7.42
N GLY A 334 -5.19 -1.05 -6.47
CA GLY A 334 -5.94 -2.30 -6.40
C GLY A 334 -5.17 -3.47 -7.04
N ILE A 335 -4.37 -4.18 -6.24
CA ILE A 335 -3.62 -5.38 -6.70
C ILE A 335 -4.54 -6.60 -6.78
N SER A 336 -5.52 -6.72 -5.90
CA SER A 336 -6.38 -7.91 -5.81
C SER A 336 -7.18 -8.27 -7.09
N PRO A 337 -7.63 -7.33 -7.95
CA PRO A 337 -8.18 -7.71 -9.25
C PRO A 337 -7.16 -8.40 -10.16
N LEU A 338 -5.88 -7.97 -10.10
CA LEU A 338 -4.81 -8.60 -10.87
C LEU A 338 -4.55 -10.02 -10.37
N GLU A 339 -4.54 -10.23 -9.05
CA GLU A 339 -4.40 -11.57 -8.43
C GLU A 339 -5.56 -12.49 -8.83
N ALA A 340 -6.80 -11.96 -8.87
CA ALA A 340 -7.97 -12.72 -9.33
C ALA A 340 -7.84 -13.10 -10.81
N MET A 341 -7.44 -12.17 -11.67
CA MET A 341 -7.24 -12.42 -13.09
C MET A 341 -6.13 -13.42 -13.36
N GLN A 342 -5.05 -13.44 -12.59
CA GLN A 342 -3.96 -14.42 -12.72
C GLN A 342 -4.42 -15.87 -12.52
N VAL A 343 -5.42 -16.08 -11.68
CA VAL A 343 -6.00 -17.41 -11.44
C VAL A 343 -7.26 -17.66 -12.30
N GLY A 344 -7.46 -16.84 -13.34
CA GLY A 344 -8.52 -17.00 -14.31
C GLY A 344 -9.92 -16.63 -13.79
N VAL A 345 -10.02 -15.68 -12.87
CA VAL A 345 -11.31 -15.21 -12.32
C VAL A 345 -11.69 -13.87 -12.95
N PRO A 346 -12.80 -13.80 -13.72
CA PRO A 346 -13.35 -12.56 -14.24
C PRO A 346 -13.58 -11.53 -13.15
N SER A 347 -13.17 -10.30 -13.39
CA SER A 347 -13.21 -9.23 -12.39
C SER A 347 -14.16 -8.09 -12.79
N ILE A 348 -14.92 -7.61 -11.81
CA ILE A 348 -15.73 -6.39 -11.88
C ILE A 348 -15.08 -5.39 -10.93
N ILE A 349 -14.69 -4.23 -11.43
CA ILE A 349 -13.96 -3.23 -10.66
C ILE A 349 -14.64 -1.87 -10.71
N SER A 350 -14.44 -1.09 -9.64
CA SER A 350 -14.84 0.30 -9.63
C SER A 350 -14.01 1.12 -10.62
N LYS A 351 -14.65 2.04 -11.35
CA LYS A 351 -13.96 3.06 -12.15
C LYS A 351 -13.10 3.99 -11.30
N GLN A 352 -13.43 4.11 -10.01
CA GLN A 352 -12.69 4.90 -9.01
C GLN A 352 -11.51 4.12 -8.43
N SER A 353 -10.80 3.37 -9.28
CA SER A 353 -9.61 2.60 -8.92
C SER A 353 -8.48 2.81 -9.93
N GLY A 354 -7.23 2.86 -9.44
CA GLY A 354 -6.07 3.05 -10.30
C GLY A 354 -5.83 1.90 -11.27
N CYS A 355 -6.15 0.65 -10.91
CA CYS A 355 -6.04 -0.48 -11.83
C CYS A 355 -7.03 -0.38 -13.02
N ALA A 356 -8.12 0.39 -12.88
CA ALA A 356 -9.03 0.66 -14.00
C ALA A 356 -8.37 1.45 -15.14
N GLU A 357 -7.25 2.11 -14.88
CA GLU A 357 -6.50 2.85 -15.91
C GLU A 357 -5.80 1.91 -16.89
N ILE A 358 -5.39 0.74 -16.44
CA ILE A 358 -4.54 -0.19 -17.19
C ILE A 358 -5.24 -1.49 -17.59
N LEU A 359 -6.25 -1.94 -16.83
CA LEU A 359 -6.99 -3.17 -17.14
C LEU A 359 -8.07 -2.90 -18.17
N THR A 360 -8.12 -3.72 -19.24
CA THR A 360 -9.11 -3.64 -20.32
C THR A 360 -10.08 -4.82 -20.32
N ASN A 361 -9.64 -6.00 -19.88
CA ASN A 361 -10.44 -7.23 -19.84
C ASN A 361 -11.13 -7.43 -18.49
N VAL A 362 -11.77 -6.37 -18.00
CA VAL A 362 -12.59 -6.33 -16.78
C VAL A 362 -13.87 -5.54 -17.05
N ILE A 363 -14.91 -5.79 -16.28
CA ILE A 363 -16.10 -4.91 -16.32
C ILE A 363 -15.90 -3.77 -15.33
N LYS A 364 -16.03 -2.53 -15.80
CA LYS A 364 -15.86 -1.32 -14.99
C LYS A 364 -17.22 -0.68 -14.71
N THR A 365 -17.57 -0.55 -13.42
CA THR A 365 -18.79 0.12 -12.98
C THR A 365 -18.47 1.29 -12.06
N ASP A 366 -19.35 2.26 -11.95
CA ASP A 366 -19.26 3.20 -10.86
C ASP A 366 -19.68 2.49 -9.57
N TYR A 367 -18.96 2.72 -8.44
CA TYR A 367 -19.23 1.99 -7.18
C TYR A 367 -20.66 2.19 -6.66
N TRP A 368 -21.27 3.35 -6.95
CA TRP A 368 -22.65 3.67 -6.56
C TRP A 368 -23.72 3.09 -7.51
N ASP A 369 -23.34 2.67 -8.71
CA ASP A 369 -24.26 2.07 -9.68
C ASP A 369 -24.45 0.58 -9.39
N ILE A 370 -25.27 0.33 -8.38
CA ILE A 370 -25.57 -1.01 -7.88
C ILE A 370 -26.27 -1.87 -8.94
N ASP A 371 -27.08 -1.26 -9.80
CA ASP A 371 -27.81 -1.96 -10.86
C ASP A 371 -26.83 -2.43 -11.94
N ALA A 372 -25.94 -1.57 -12.42
CA ALA A 372 -24.91 -1.95 -13.37
C ALA A 372 -23.98 -3.05 -12.80
N MET A 373 -23.61 -2.95 -11.52
CA MET A 373 -22.80 -3.97 -10.86
C MET A 373 -23.54 -5.30 -10.77
N ALA A 374 -24.81 -5.30 -10.39
CA ALA A 374 -25.63 -6.51 -10.32
C ALA A 374 -25.85 -7.14 -11.69
N ASP A 375 -26.05 -6.33 -12.75
CA ASP A 375 -26.19 -6.80 -14.12
C ASP A 375 -24.89 -7.38 -14.66
N ALA A 376 -23.75 -6.78 -14.33
CA ALA A 376 -22.43 -7.31 -14.67
C ALA A 376 -22.19 -8.69 -14.01
N ILE A 377 -22.46 -8.81 -12.69
CA ILE A 377 -22.37 -10.09 -11.98
C ILE A 377 -23.27 -11.14 -12.66
N TYR A 378 -24.55 -10.78 -12.86
CA TYR A 378 -25.53 -11.69 -13.47
C TYR A 378 -25.11 -12.14 -14.86
N SER A 379 -24.57 -11.23 -15.68
CA SER A 379 -24.10 -11.51 -17.01
C SER A 379 -22.94 -12.51 -17.04
N ILE A 380 -21.94 -12.32 -16.19
CA ILE A 380 -20.78 -13.21 -16.14
C ILE A 380 -21.18 -14.62 -15.66
N ILE A 381 -22.04 -14.74 -14.63
CA ILE A 381 -22.45 -16.06 -14.11
C ILE A 381 -23.43 -16.80 -15.04
N THR A 382 -24.10 -16.08 -15.96
CA THR A 382 -25.14 -16.64 -16.81
C THR A 382 -24.63 -16.96 -18.23
N TYR A 383 -23.82 -16.06 -18.81
CA TYR A 383 -23.38 -16.18 -20.19
C TYR A 383 -21.95 -16.69 -20.29
N SER A 384 -21.82 -17.98 -20.65
CA SER A 384 -20.52 -18.65 -20.74
C SER A 384 -19.53 -17.99 -21.71
N ALA A 385 -20.01 -17.33 -22.74
CA ALA A 385 -19.15 -16.62 -23.70
C ALA A 385 -18.44 -15.40 -23.04
N ILE A 386 -19.17 -14.61 -22.24
CA ILE A 386 -18.61 -13.47 -21.49
C ILE A 386 -17.61 -13.98 -20.45
N TYR A 387 -17.99 -14.98 -19.68
CA TYR A 387 -17.12 -15.62 -18.70
C TYR A 387 -15.80 -16.07 -19.32
N LYS A 388 -15.88 -16.84 -20.43
CA LYS A 388 -14.71 -17.40 -21.11
C LYS A 388 -13.80 -16.30 -21.65
N GLN A 389 -14.37 -15.29 -22.30
CA GLN A 389 -13.61 -14.17 -22.85
C GLN A 389 -12.86 -13.41 -21.75
N LEU A 390 -13.56 -12.97 -20.69
CA LEU A 390 -12.93 -12.23 -19.60
C LEU A 390 -11.85 -13.05 -18.88
N ARG A 391 -12.07 -14.35 -18.73
CA ARG A 391 -11.10 -15.27 -18.14
C ARG A 391 -9.83 -15.37 -18.98
N GLU A 392 -9.96 -15.72 -20.27
CA GLU A 392 -8.82 -16.01 -21.14
C GLU A 392 -8.03 -14.75 -21.49
N GLU A 393 -8.71 -13.68 -21.86
CA GLU A 393 -8.05 -12.42 -22.21
C GLU A 393 -7.53 -11.69 -20.96
N GLY A 394 -8.26 -11.77 -19.83
CA GLY A 394 -7.81 -11.20 -18.57
C GLY A 394 -6.54 -11.87 -18.04
N GLU A 395 -6.44 -13.21 -18.11
CA GLU A 395 -5.24 -13.94 -17.71
C GLU A 395 -4.04 -13.57 -18.59
N ARG A 396 -4.23 -13.39 -19.90
CA ARG A 396 -3.17 -12.93 -20.81
C ARG A 396 -2.71 -11.53 -20.46
N GLU A 397 -3.66 -10.60 -20.30
CA GLU A 397 -3.38 -9.19 -20.00
C GLU A 397 -2.57 -9.03 -18.70
N VAL A 398 -3.00 -9.68 -17.63
CA VAL A 398 -2.34 -9.51 -16.32
C VAL A 398 -0.92 -10.09 -16.28
N ASN A 399 -0.63 -11.11 -17.06
CA ASN A 399 0.71 -11.71 -17.15
C ASN A 399 1.75 -10.80 -17.83
N GLU A 400 1.31 -9.74 -18.52
CA GLU A 400 2.18 -8.70 -19.08
C GLU A 400 2.45 -7.54 -18.09
N ILE A 401 1.71 -7.45 -16.99
CA ILE A 401 1.85 -6.42 -15.96
C ILE A 401 2.88 -6.88 -14.93
N LYS A 402 4.17 -6.54 -15.14
CA LYS A 402 5.31 -7.05 -14.36
C LYS A 402 5.98 -5.96 -13.55
N TRP A 403 6.38 -6.27 -12.34
CA TRP A 403 7.12 -5.38 -11.46
C TRP A 403 8.43 -4.86 -12.06
N LYS A 404 9.09 -5.65 -12.89
CA LYS A 404 10.31 -5.23 -13.59
C LYS A 404 10.11 -3.95 -14.42
N TYR A 405 8.95 -3.79 -15.08
CA TYR A 405 8.67 -2.58 -15.85
C TYR A 405 8.40 -1.36 -14.95
N ALA A 406 7.74 -1.56 -13.81
CA ALA A 406 7.58 -0.54 -12.81
C ALA A 406 8.94 -0.15 -12.19
N GLY A 407 9.76 -1.16 -11.86
CA GLY A 407 11.12 -0.97 -11.34
C GLY A 407 12.01 -0.17 -12.26
N GLN A 408 12.00 -0.45 -13.58
CA GLN A 408 12.78 0.30 -14.56
C GLN A 408 12.37 1.79 -14.59
N LYS A 409 11.08 2.09 -14.56
CA LYS A 409 10.61 3.50 -14.50
C LYS A 409 11.09 4.22 -13.25
N VAL A 410 11.13 3.53 -12.10
CA VAL A 410 11.66 4.11 -10.86
C VAL A 410 13.16 4.37 -10.95
N ILE A 411 13.93 3.44 -11.53
CA ILE A 411 15.36 3.61 -11.79
C ILE A 411 15.63 4.81 -12.70
N ASP A 412 14.83 4.99 -13.76
CA ASP A 412 14.92 6.13 -14.66
C ASP A 412 14.65 7.46 -13.92
N ILE A 413 13.68 7.47 -13.00
CA ILE A 413 13.41 8.62 -12.13
C ILE A 413 14.60 8.91 -11.22
N TYR A 414 15.25 7.91 -10.65
CA TYR A 414 16.44 8.09 -9.81
C TYR A 414 17.58 8.74 -10.60
N HIS A 415 17.85 8.28 -11.81
CA HIS A 415 18.85 8.90 -12.69
C HIS A 415 18.54 10.38 -12.93
N LYS A 416 17.27 10.71 -13.21
CA LYS A 416 16.84 12.09 -13.43
C LYS A 416 17.08 12.98 -12.20
N VAL A 417 16.70 12.54 -11.00
CA VAL A 417 16.86 13.36 -9.79
C VAL A 417 18.31 13.50 -9.35
N MET A 418 19.14 12.49 -9.57
CA MET A 418 20.57 12.57 -9.29
C MET A 418 21.30 13.54 -10.23
N HIS A 419 20.91 13.59 -11.50
CA HIS A 419 21.50 14.54 -12.46
C HIS A 419 21.11 15.99 -12.20
N ASN A 420 19.91 16.23 -11.67
CA ASN A 420 19.45 17.58 -11.36
C ASN A 420 20.08 18.17 -10.08
N ASN A 421 20.68 17.34 -9.23
CA ASN A 421 21.32 17.74 -7.97
C ASN A 421 22.86 17.83 -8.07
N ASN A 422 23.46 17.55 -9.24
CA ASN A 422 24.85 17.80 -9.58
C ASN A 422 24.99 19.10 -10.39
#